data_bce6ce45ecedb01ab74df6222001bd24
#
_entry.id   bce6ce45ecedb01ab74df6222001bd24
#
_cell.length_a   1.000
_cell.length_b   1.000
_cell.length_c   1.000
_cell.angle_alpha   90.00
_cell.angle_beta   90.00
_cell.angle_gamma   90.00
#
_symmetry.space_group_name_H-M   'P 1'
#
loop_
_entity.id
_entity.type
_entity.pdbx_description
1 polymer ?
#
loop_
_entity_poly.entity_id
_entity_poly.type
_entity_poly.pdbx_seq_one_letter_code
_entity_poly.pdbx_strand_id
1 'polypeptide(L)'
;MTAIRTLDRPASTFPTRVLLRYTVPIATVHVLALLALWPAMFSWTGVFACVFGVHFFGQAITMGYHRLLAHRSFGTPRWFEHALVTFALCSLEDSPARWVATHRMHHAHSDEEDDPHSPMVTFVWGHLGWLMVRNESLHHRASYDVYARDILRDPFYMWLEKKPWRPLWFYAGQVAVYAAAAFAAALLWTDAAGAAWFAASVVVWGVYLRTVLVWHITWSVNSLTHMFGYRSHDTAENSRNNWLVGLLASGEGWHNNHHADPACCTVQHRWWEIDMTHWQVRAMQWVGLTWDVVPPRHVRAAKAARAAKAAAGVKAARAAKAANPGAAQHGRDALQGAGMAQAQSAGAQPAAQSSAASSVT
;
A
#
# COMPACT_ATOMS: atom_id res chain seq x y z
N MET A 1 21.89 -22.26 14.84
CA MET A 1 21.72 -20.80 14.74
C MET A 1 22.91 -20.29 13.97
N THR A 2 22.74 -19.91 12.71
CA THR A 2 23.77 -19.18 11.97
C THR A 2 24.00 -17.85 12.66
N ALA A 3 25.27 -17.52 12.96
CA ALA A 3 25.61 -16.24 13.57
C ALA A 3 25.04 -15.10 12.71
N ILE A 4 24.30 -14.19 13.32
CA ILE A 4 23.80 -12.99 12.64
C ILE A 4 25.05 -12.19 12.23
N ARG A 5 25.21 -11.96 10.91
CA ARG A 5 26.31 -11.13 10.39
C ARG A 5 26.11 -9.70 10.90
N THR A 6 27.07 -9.17 11.60
CA THR A 6 27.08 -7.74 11.97
C THR A 6 27.60 -6.92 10.79
N LEU A 7 26.94 -5.79 10.50
CA LEU A 7 27.35 -4.85 9.48
C LEU A 7 27.89 -3.56 10.09
N ASP A 8 28.77 -2.90 9.38
CA ASP A 8 29.11 -1.52 9.67
C ASP A 8 27.98 -0.58 9.13
N ARG A 9 27.93 0.64 9.63
CA ARG A 9 27.05 1.66 9.05
C ARG A 9 27.44 1.92 7.60
N PRO A 10 26.48 2.21 6.69
CA PRO A 10 26.80 2.55 5.31
C PRO A 10 27.93 3.58 5.20
N ALA A 11 28.90 3.32 4.35
CA ALA A 11 30.08 4.22 4.16
C ALA A 11 29.65 5.66 3.82
N SER A 12 28.52 5.83 3.14
CA SER A 12 27.88 7.10 2.81
C SER A 12 27.37 7.91 4.01
N THR A 13 27.43 7.35 5.24
CA THR A 13 27.09 8.05 6.50
C THR A 13 28.29 8.69 7.18
N PHE A 14 29.47 8.59 6.59
CA PHE A 14 30.69 9.18 7.14
C PHE A 14 31.19 10.37 6.29
N PRO A 15 31.74 11.44 6.92
CA PRO A 15 31.77 11.65 8.37
C PRO A 15 30.37 11.83 8.96
N THR A 16 30.17 11.35 10.20
CA THR A 16 28.85 11.40 10.85
C THR A 16 28.37 12.84 11.00
N ARG A 17 27.21 13.15 10.42
CA ARG A 17 26.55 14.46 10.51
C ARG A 17 25.10 14.25 10.96
N VAL A 18 24.74 14.89 12.09
CA VAL A 18 23.37 14.83 12.62
C VAL A 18 22.42 15.66 11.75
N LEU A 19 21.29 15.10 11.40
CA LEU A 19 20.22 15.76 10.65
C LEU A 19 19.23 16.43 11.61
N LEU A 20 19.51 17.67 12.01
CA LEU A 20 18.65 18.42 12.93
C LEU A 20 17.21 18.54 12.46
N ARG A 21 16.98 18.59 11.14
CA ARG A 21 15.62 18.62 10.55
C ARG A 21 14.75 17.40 10.88
N TYR A 22 15.36 16.27 11.25
CA TYR A 22 14.66 15.07 11.73
C TYR A 22 14.78 14.93 13.24
N THR A 23 15.99 15.10 13.78
CA THR A 23 16.27 14.92 15.20
C THR A 23 15.41 15.85 16.06
N VAL A 24 15.28 17.13 15.67
CA VAL A 24 14.51 18.11 16.46
C VAL A 24 13.00 17.78 16.45
N PRO A 25 12.32 17.58 15.31
CA PRO A 25 10.91 17.20 15.32
C PRO A 25 10.66 15.87 16.05
N ILE A 26 11.49 14.85 15.84
CA ILE A 26 11.35 13.56 16.53
C ILE A 26 11.43 13.78 18.05
N ALA A 27 12.48 14.44 18.54
CA ALA A 27 12.64 14.71 19.96
C ALA A 27 11.48 15.57 20.53
N THR A 28 11.08 16.62 19.81
CA THR A 28 9.99 17.51 20.24
C THR A 28 8.67 16.76 20.39
N VAL A 29 8.30 15.92 19.41
CA VAL A 29 7.03 15.18 19.48
C VAL A 29 7.08 14.15 20.60
N HIS A 30 8.22 13.48 20.85
CA HIS A 30 8.36 12.57 22.01
C HIS A 30 8.19 13.31 23.34
N VAL A 31 8.82 14.49 23.49
CA VAL A 31 8.68 15.30 24.71
C VAL A 31 7.23 15.74 24.91
N LEU A 32 6.55 16.20 23.84
CA LEU A 32 5.14 16.58 23.91
C LEU A 32 4.23 15.39 24.21
N ALA A 33 4.54 14.20 23.70
CA ALA A 33 3.81 12.98 24.01
C ALA A 33 3.88 12.59 25.49
N LEU A 34 4.97 12.93 26.20
CA LEU A 34 5.10 12.67 27.64
C LEU A 34 4.04 13.42 28.46
N LEU A 35 3.45 14.51 27.94
CA LEU A 35 2.32 15.19 28.59
C LEU A 35 1.12 14.27 28.80
N ALA A 36 0.98 13.19 28.01
CA ALA A 36 -0.07 12.19 28.23
C ALA A 36 0.07 11.45 29.59
N LEU A 37 1.27 11.45 30.19
CA LEU A 37 1.51 10.88 31.53
C LEU A 37 1.00 11.80 32.65
N TRP A 38 0.71 13.07 32.36
CA TRP A 38 0.13 13.99 33.33
C TRP A 38 -1.37 13.74 33.47
N PRO A 39 -1.87 13.37 34.66
CA PRO A 39 -3.28 12.98 34.86
C PRO A 39 -4.29 14.03 34.38
N ALA A 40 -3.94 15.32 34.48
CA ALA A 40 -4.79 16.39 34.00
C ALA A 40 -4.97 16.45 32.46
N MET A 41 -4.09 15.78 31.70
CA MET A 41 -4.21 15.63 30.25
C MET A 41 -5.00 14.37 29.84
N PHE A 42 -5.50 13.61 30.79
CA PHE A 42 -6.30 12.43 30.49
C PHE A 42 -7.72 12.78 30.05
N SER A 43 -8.17 12.20 28.94
CA SER A 43 -9.59 12.16 28.55
C SER A 43 -9.86 10.89 27.73
N TRP A 44 -11.02 10.29 27.91
CA TRP A 44 -11.43 9.13 27.11
C TRP A 44 -11.52 9.46 25.61
N THR A 45 -11.93 10.69 25.27
CA THR A 45 -11.91 11.18 23.88
C THR A 45 -10.50 11.21 23.32
N GLY A 46 -9.52 11.67 24.11
CA GLY A 46 -8.12 11.65 23.73
C GLY A 46 -7.60 10.23 23.51
N VAL A 47 -7.91 9.30 24.44
CA VAL A 47 -7.54 7.87 24.30
C VAL A 47 -8.16 7.27 23.04
N PHE A 48 -9.46 7.48 22.80
CA PHE A 48 -10.12 7.01 21.58
C PHE A 48 -9.47 7.60 20.31
N ALA A 49 -9.21 8.92 20.30
CA ALA A 49 -8.54 9.59 19.19
C ALA A 49 -7.12 9.00 18.94
N CYS A 50 -6.40 8.65 20.00
CA CYS A 50 -5.11 8.00 19.93
C CYS A 50 -5.22 6.61 19.30
N VAL A 51 -6.03 5.71 19.86
CA VAL A 51 -6.16 4.32 19.43
C VAL A 51 -6.69 4.24 17.99
N PHE A 52 -7.77 4.96 17.70
CA PHE A 52 -8.30 5.05 16.34
C PHE A 52 -7.28 5.66 15.38
N GLY A 53 -6.61 6.74 15.81
CA GLY A 53 -5.60 7.44 15.01
C GLY A 53 -4.37 6.58 14.70
N VAL A 54 -3.91 5.74 15.62
CA VAL A 54 -2.81 4.79 15.36
C VAL A 54 -3.17 3.89 14.18
N HIS A 55 -4.37 3.31 14.17
CA HIS A 55 -4.81 2.50 13.04
C HIS A 55 -5.01 3.33 11.78
N PHE A 56 -5.77 4.43 11.84
CA PHE A 56 -6.14 5.23 10.68
C PHE A 56 -4.91 5.81 9.95
N PHE A 57 -4.00 6.47 10.68
CA PHE A 57 -2.80 7.07 10.10
C PHE A 57 -1.74 6.02 9.77
N GLY A 58 -1.68 4.91 10.51
CA GLY A 58 -0.90 3.74 10.17
C GLY A 58 -1.34 3.15 8.82
N GLN A 59 -2.66 3.05 8.56
CA GLN A 59 -3.17 2.61 7.26
C GLN A 59 -2.79 3.56 6.12
N ALA A 60 -2.72 4.86 6.36
CA ALA A 60 -2.27 5.81 5.35
C ALA A 60 -0.81 5.55 4.92
N ILE A 61 0.03 5.08 5.83
CA ILE A 61 1.42 4.69 5.54
C ILE A 61 1.46 3.32 4.84
N THR A 62 0.85 2.29 5.44
CA THR A 62 0.93 0.92 4.91
C THR A 62 0.20 0.79 3.57
N MET A 63 -0.98 1.37 3.44
CA MET A 63 -1.76 1.35 2.20
C MET A 63 -1.21 2.35 1.18
N GLY A 64 -0.96 3.61 1.60
CA GLY A 64 -0.58 4.70 0.72
C GLY A 64 0.90 4.65 0.33
N TYR A 65 1.82 4.83 1.28
CA TYR A 65 3.25 4.89 0.96
C TYR A 65 3.80 3.53 0.56
N HIS A 66 3.48 2.48 1.32
CA HIS A 66 4.07 1.17 1.15
C HIS A 66 3.45 0.42 -0.05
N ARG A 67 2.18 -0.03 0.05
CA ARG A 67 1.59 -0.89 -0.97
C ARG A 67 1.23 -0.17 -2.27
N LEU A 68 0.71 1.06 -2.19
CA LEU A 68 0.32 1.82 -3.38
C LEU A 68 1.52 2.45 -4.09
N LEU A 69 2.28 3.32 -3.40
CA LEU A 69 3.35 4.09 -4.04
C LEU A 69 4.64 3.28 -4.21
N ALA A 70 5.13 2.58 -3.16
CA ALA A 70 6.40 1.87 -3.25
C ALA A 70 6.30 0.60 -4.11
N HIS A 71 5.30 -0.25 -3.88
CA HIS A 71 5.17 -1.55 -4.52
C HIS A 71 4.16 -1.60 -5.66
N ARG A 72 3.32 -0.58 -5.83
CA ARG A 72 2.27 -0.54 -6.87
C ARG A 72 1.38 -1.78 -6.86
N SER A 73 1.01 -2.23 -5.66
CA SER A 73 0.28 -3.48 -5.44
C SER A 73 -1.20 -3.40 -5.83
N PHE A 74 -1.72 -2.21 -6.08
CA PHE A 74 -3.08 -1.94 -6.57
C PHE A 74 -3.18 -0.57 -7.22
N GLY A 75 -4.26 -0.33 -7.98
CA GLY A 75 -4.60 0.98 -8.54
C GLY A 75 -5.71 1.66 -7.76
N THR A 76 -5.77 3.02 -7.84
CA THR A 76 -6.81 3.84 -7.22
C THR A 76 -6.94 5.19 -7.92
N PRO A 77 -8.06 5.93 -7.81
CA PRO A 77 -8.18 7.27 -8.35
C PRO A 77 -7.15 8.23 -7.71
N ARG A 78 -6.62 9.16 -8.51
CA ARG A 78 -5.58 10.09 -8.07
C ARG A 78 -5.98 10.89 -6.82
N TRP A 79 -7.23 11.32 -6.72
CA TRP A 79 -7.71 12.05 -5.55
C TRP A 79 -7.62 11.22 -4.26
N PHE A 80 -7.87 9.90 -4.35
CA PHE A 80 -7.79 9.01 -3.18
C PHE A 80 -6.33 8.70 -2.83
N GLU A 81 -5.46 8.52 -3.84
CA GLU A 81 -4.01 8.43 -3.64
C GLU A 81 -3.47 9.65 -2.89
N HIS A 82 -3.83 10.87 -3.35
CA HIS A 82 -3.41 12.11 -2.69
C HIS A 82 -4.02 12.25 -1.28
N ALA A 83 -5.24 11.77 -1.04
CA ALA A 83 -5.83 11.75 0.30
C ALA A 83 -5.05 10.83 1.24
N LEU A 84 -4.73 9.59 0.83
CA LEU A 84 -3.89 8.66 1.60
C LEU A 84 -2.53 9.28 1.92
N VAL A 85 -1.87 9.88 0.92
CA VAL A 85 -0.58 10.56 1.10
C VAL A 85 -0.69 11.73 2.08
N THR A 86 -1.76 12.53 2.00
CA THR A 86 -2.01 13.63 2.93
C THR A 86 -2.15 13.14 4.37
N PHE A 87 -2.86 12.05 4.59
CA PHE A 87 -2.95 11.44 5.93
C PHE A 87 -1.62 10.83 6.39
N ALA A 88 -0.83 10.23 5.48
CA ALA A 88 0.51 9.74 5.82
C ALA A 88 1.45 10.89 6.24
N LEU A 89 1.41 12.04 5.54
CA LEU A 89 2.16 13.25 5.92
C LEU A 89 1.81 13.75 7.34
N CYS A 90 0.57 13.51 7.80
CA CYS A 90 0.15 13.78 9.17
C CYS A 90 0.83 12.91 10.24
N SER A 91 1.62 11.90 9.85
CA SER A 91 2.45 11.10 10.76
C SER A 91 3.92 11.50 10.77
N LEU A 92 4.33 12.50 9.97
CA LEU A 92 5.72 12.94 9.83
C LEU A 92 6.70 11.80 9.46
N GLU A 93 6.26 10.83 8.66
CA GLU A 93 7.12 9.78 8.13
C GLU A 93 7.77 10.17 6.79
N ASP A 94 8.18 11.42 6.66
CA ASP A 94 8.83 12.00 5.50
C ASP A 94 7.86 12.33 4.32
N SER A 95 8.44 12.87 3.24
CA SER A 95 7.73 13.05 1.99
C SER A 95 7.55 11.73 1.25
N PRO A 96 6.52 11.58 0.40
CA PRO A 96 6.26 10.33 -0.30
C PRO A 96 7.44 9.88 -1.18
N ALA A 97 8.12 10.81 -1.87
CA ALA A 97 9.22 10.45 -2.74
C ALA A 97 10.44 9.94 -1.96
N ARG A 98 10.73 10.55 -0.79
CA ARG A 98 11.84 10.12 0.05
C ARG A 98 11.54 8.80 0.74
N TRP A 99 10.34 8.64 1.29
CA TRP A 99 9.91 7.39 1.90
C TRP A 99 10.01 6.23 0.90
N VAL A 100 9.47 6.41 -0.31
CA VAL A 100 9.51 5.41 -1.39
C VAL A 100 10.93 5.11 -1.82
N ALA A 101 11.79 6.15 -1.99
CA ALA A 101 13.19 5.94 -2.38
C ALA A 101 13.95 5.13 -1.33
N THR A 102 13.79 5.46 -0.05
CA THR A 102 14.40 4.73 1.06
C THR A 102 13.95 3.27 1.09
N HIS A 103 12.64 3.04 0.98
CA HIS A 103 12.07 1.69 1.04
C HIS A 103 12.48 0.82 -0.16
N ARG A 104 12.49 1.39 -1.37
CA ARG A 104 12.96 0.65 -2.56
C ARG A 104 14.46 0.39 -2.53
N MET A 105 15.25 1.30 -1.95
CA MET A 105 16.68 1.09 -1.72
C MET A 105 16.90 -0.04 -0.70
N HIS A 106 16.12 -0.07 0.39
CA HIS A 106 16.13 -1.18 1.34
C HIS A 106 15.84 -2.52 0.66
N HIS A 107 14.80 -2.63 -0.18
CA HIS A 107 14.53 -3.85 -0.92
C HIS A 107 15.63 -4.27 -1.90
N ALA A 108 16.35 -3.29 -2.46
CA ALA A 108 17.45 -3.57 -3.38
C ALA A 108 18.71 -4.07 -2.66
N HIS A 109 18.93 -3.67 -1.40
CA HIS A 109 20.16 -3.90 -0.63
C HIS A 109 19.88 -4.46 0.78
N SER A 110 18.72 -5.08 0.98
CA SER A 110 18.25 -5.51 2.30
C SER A 110 19.30 -6.33 3.06
N ASP A 111 19.67 -5.86 4.25
CA ASP A 111 20.71 -6.42 5.12
C ASP A 111 22.10 -6.53 4.47
N GLU A 112 22.38 -5.68 3.48
CA GLU A 112 23.70 -5.44 2.88
C GLU A 112 24.29 -4.11 3.38
N GLU A 113 25.53 -3.80 2.97
CA GLU A 113 26.26 -2.60 3.40
C GLU A 113 25.57 -1.28 3.01
N ASP A 114 24.85 -1.28 1.89
CA ASP A 114 24.12 -0.10 1.39
C ASP A 114 22.67 0.00 1.89
N ASP A 115 22.21 -0.95 2.72
CA ASP A 115 20.88 -0.88 3.34
C ASP A 115 20.80 0.35 4.26
N PRO A 116 19.89 1.30 4.01
CA PRO A 116 19.81 2.52 4.80
C PRO A 116 19.51 2.29 6.27
N HIS A 117 18.82 1.21 6.62
CA HIS A 117 18.29 0.98 7.97
C HIS A 117 18.39 -0.47 8.46
N SER A 118 19.38 -1.26 7.98
CA SER A 118 19.54 -2.61 8.48
C SER A 118 19.82 -2.65 9.98
N PRO A 119 19.04 -3.43 10.76
CA PRO A 119 19.31 -3.64 12.17
C PRO A 119 20.54 -4.54 12.41
N MET A 120 21.14 -5.09 11.34
CA MET A 120 22.42 -5.82 11.44
C MET A 120 23.58 -4.88 11.81
N VAL A 121 23.44 -3.58 11.59
CA VAL A 121 24.36 -2.56 12.14
C VAL A 121 24.21 -2.48 13.65
N THR A 122 23.05 -2.10 14.14
CA THR A 122 22.57 -2.21 15.53
C THR A 122 21.04 -2.10 15.52
N PHE A 123 20.39 -2.61 16.57
CA PHE A 123 18.93 -2.41 16.72
C PHE A 123 18.56 -0.93 16.69
N VAL A 124 19.29 -0.09 17.43
CA VAL A 124 19.01 1.37 17.47
C VAL A 124 19.19 2.01 16.11
N TRP A 125 20.18 1.57 15.33
CA TRP A 125 20.35 2.06 13.95
C TRP A 125 19.14 1.74 13.09
N GLY A 126 18.76 0.47 12.97
CA GLY A 126 17.63 0.03 12.17
C GLY A 126 16.29 0.61 12.62
N HIS A 127 16.13 0.87 13.93
CA HIS A 127 14.89 1.40 14.48
C HIS A 127 14.71 2.90 14.21
N LEU A 128 15.67 3.74 14.62
CA LEU A 128 15.53 5.20 14.48
C LEU A 128 16.84 5.95 14.17
N GLY A 129 18.02 5.36 14.44
CA GLY A 129 19.30 6.04 14.33
C GLY A 129 19.60 6.51 12.90
N TRP A 130 19.21 5.74 11.90
CA TRP A 130 19.39 6.04 10.47
C TRP A 130 18.69 7.34 10.03
N LEU A 131 17.58 7.71 10.67
CA LEU A 131 16.86 8.96 10.41
C LEU A 131 17.64 10.18 10.89
N MET A 132 18.41 10.02 11.95
CA MET A 132 19.12 11.14 12.60
C MET A 132 20.47 11.43 11.97
N VAL A 133 20.99 10.55 11.14
CA VAL A 133 22.32 10.67 10.52
C VAL A 133 22.19 10.90 9.03
N ARG A 134 22.97 11.85 8.51
CA ARG A 134 23.01 12.11 7.07
C ARG A 134 23.60 10.90 6.35
N ASN A 135 22.88 10.37 5.41
CA ASN A 135 23.32 9.35 4.46
C ASN A 135 23.35 9.97 3.06
N GLU A 136 24.54 10.18 2.50
CA GLU A 136 24.69 10.82 1.19
C GLU A 136 24.01 10.01 0.07
N SER A 137 24.01 8.69 0.15
CA SER A 137 23.33 7.82 -0.82
C SER A 137 21.81 8.02 -0.83
N LEU A 138 21.18 8.31 0.32
CA LEU A 138 19.75 8.61 0.40
C LEU A 138 19.39 10.05 0.02
N HIS A 139 20.28 11.00 0.31
CA HIS A 139 20.00 12.43 0.17
C HIS A 139 20.51 13.03 -1.13
N HIS A 140 21.09 12.21 -2.00
CA HIS A 140 21.57 12.65 -3.31
C HIS A 140 20.47 12.55 -4.37
N ARG A 141 20.45 13.47 -5.34
CA ARG A 141 19.47 13.45 -6.45
C ARG A 141 19.44 12.13 -7.23
N ALA A 142 20.59 11.49 -7.39
CA ALA A 142 20.70 10.20 -8.09
C ALA A 142 19.82 9.12 -7.48
N SER A 143 19.63 9.08 -6.16
CA SER A 143 18.76 8.11 -5.49
C SER A 143 17.30 8.31 -5.86
N TYR A 144 16.85 9.56 -5.98
CA TYR A 144 15.49 9.88 -6.45
C TYR A 144 15.30 9.50 -7.92
N ASP A 145 16.32 9.69 -8.76
CA ASP A 145 16.26 9.32 -10.18
C ASP A 145 16.20 7.80 -10.36
N VAL A 146 16.77 7.02 -9.45
CA VAL A 146 16.72 5.56 -9.48
C VAL A 146 15.44 5.05 -8.83
N TYR A 147 15.14 5.46 -7.60
CA TYR A 147 14.15 4.80 -6.75
C TYR A 147 12.78 5.50 -6.69
N ALA A 148 12.68 6.80 -7.02
CA ALA A 148 11.43 7.57 -6.89
C ALA A 148 11.08 8.44 -8.11
N ARG A 149 11.70 8.20 -9.27
CA ARG A 149 11.47 8.98 -10.49
C ARG A 149 10.00 9.00 -10.92
N ASP A 150 9.31 7.88 -10.75
CA ASP A 150 7.88 7.74 -11.03
C ASP A 150 7.01 8.59 -10.11
N ILE A 151 7.38 8.68 -8.84
CA ILE A 151 6.69 9.49 -7.82
C ILE A 151 6.85 10.98 -8.15
N LEU A 152 8.06 11.41 -8.49
CA LEU A 152 8.37 12.81 -8.81
C LEU A 152 7.74 13.34 -10.12
N ARG A 153 7.12 12.47 -10.93
CA ARG A 153 6.30 12.90 -12.07
C ARG A 153 4.98 13.56 -11.65
N ASP A 154 4.53 13.28 -10.42
CA ASP A 154 3.33 13.92 -9.88
C ASP A 154 3.67 15.33 -9.39
N PRO A 155 2.94 16.38 -9.85
CA PRO A 155 3.20 17.76 -9.45
C PRO A 155 3.04 18.00 -7.94
N PHE A 156 2.13 17.29 -7.25
CA PHE A 156 1.95 17.41 -5.81
C PHE A 156 3.14 16.86 -5.05
N TYR A 157 3.63 15.67 -5.42
CA TYR A 157 4.81 15.08 -4.80
C TYR A 157 6.09 15.88 -5.10
N MET A 158 6.25 16.35 -6.33
CA MET A 158 7.32 17.25 -6.69
C MET A 158 7.26 18.57 -5.90
N TRP A 159 6.05 19.10 -5.67
CA TRP A 159 5.88 20.29 -4.82
C TRP A 159 6.32 20.01 -3.39
N LEU A 160 5.96 18.88 -2.78
CA LEU A 160 6.42 18.49 -1.44
C LEU A 160 7.95 18.46 -1.35
N GLU A 161 8.63 17.87 -2.34
CA GLU A 161 10.08 17.71 -2.35
C GLU A 161 10.86 19.03 -2.54
N LYS A 162 10.28 20.04 -3.18
CA LYS A 162 10.98 21.33 -3.38
C LYS A 162 11.37 22.02 -2.08
N LYS A 163 10.73 21.73 -0.96
CA LYS A 163 10.97 22.35 0.33
C LYS A 163 10.79 21.35 1.47
N PRO A 164 11.84 21.07 2.25
CA PRO A 164 11.83 19.98 3.24
C PRO A 164 10.87 20.23 4.43
N TRP A 165 10.41 21.45 4.62
CA TRP A 165 9.45 21.80 5.69
C TRP A 165 7.96 21.64 5.27
N ARG A 166 7.64 21.39 4.01
CA ARG A 166 6.25 21.27 3.55
C ARG A 166 5.48 20.12 4.22
N PRO A 167 6.07 18.96 4.49
CA PRO A 167 5.41 17.94 5.30
C PRO A 167 4.98 18.44 6.69
N LEU A 168 5.74 19.36 7.30
CA LEU A 168 5.41 19.93 8.60
C LEU A 168 4.11 20.75 8.57
N TRP A 169 3.72 21.32 7.43
CA TRP A 169 2.46 22.07 7.32
C TRP A 169 1.24 21.15 7.50
N PHE A 170 1.31 19.93 6.99
CA PHE A 170 0.24 18.93 7.17
C PHE A 170 0.13 18.52 8.64
N TYR A 171 1.29 18.35 9.29
CA TYR A 171 1.31 18.04 10.72
C TYR A 171 0.78 19.20 11.57
N ALA A 172 1.20 20.41 11.32
CA ALA A 172 0.69 21.60 12.01
C ALA A 172 -0.81 21.81 11.73
N GLY A 173 -1.24 21.59 10.48
CA GLY A 173 -2.64 21.67 10.09
C GLY A 173 -3.51 20.68 10.86
N GLN A 174 -3.08 19.41 11.01
CA GLN A 174 -3.85 18.46 11.82
C GLN A 174 -3.89 18.85 13.30
N VAL A 175 -2.80 19.38 13.89
CA VAL A 175 -2.82 19.89 15.26
C VAL A 175 -3.90 20.97 15.40
N ALA A 176 -3.94 21.93 14.47
CA ALA A 176 -4.94 22.99 14.45
C ALA A 176 -6.37 22.44 14.29
N VAL A 177 -6.58 21.46 13.40
CA VAL A 177 -7.89 20.82 13.20
C VAL A 177 -8.35 20.08 14.45
N TYR A 178 -7.48 19.29 15.08
CA TYR A 178 -7.81 18.57 16.31
C TYR A 178 -8.12 19.55 17.45
N ALA A 179 -7.30 20.59 17.62
CA ALA A 179 -7.50 21.60 18.64
C ALA A 179 -8.82 22.38 18.43
N ALA A 180 -9.07 22.85 17.22
CA ALA A 180 -10.28 23.61 16.90
C ALA A 180 -11.55 22.77 17.04
N ALA A 181 -11.55 21.53 16.54
CA ALA A 181 -12.70 20.64 16.62
C ALA A 181 -13.01 20.25 18.07
N ALA A 182 -11.98 19.91 18.86
CA ALA A 182 -12.16 19.54 20.26
C ALA A 182 -12.59 20.76 21.10
N PHE A 183 -12.02 21.95 20.85
CA PHE A 183 -12.40 23.18 21.51
C PHE A 183 -13.87 23.54 21.23
N ALA A 184 -14.25 23.57 19.94
CA ALA A 184 -15.61 23.90 19.54
C ALA A 184 -16.64 22.91 20.11
N ALA A 185 -16.31 21.61 20.11
CA ALA A 185 -17.17 20.61 20.72
C ALA A 185 -17.31 20.82 22.23
N ALA A 186 -16.22 21.12 22.96
CA ALA A 186 -16.24 21.28 24.42
C ALA A 186 -17.01 22.50 24.88
N LEU A 187 -17.10 23.55 24.08
CA LEU A 187 -17.94 24.73 24.38
C LEU A 187 -19.44 24.40 24.54
N LEU A 188 -19.88 23.20 24.11
CA LEU A 188 -21.26 22.75 24.31
C LEU A 188 -21.54 22.33 25.75
N TRP A 189 -20.52 22.10 26.62
CA TRP A 189 -20.70 21.63 28.00
C TRP A 189 -19.76 22.29 29.02
N THR A 190 -18.84 23.19 28.61
CA THR A 190 -17.91 23.86 29.51
C THR A 190 -17.61 25.28 29.00
N ASP A 191 -16.95 26.09 29.84
CA ASP A 191 -16.47 27.42 29.47
C ASP A 191 -15.22 27.37 28.56
N ALA A 192 -14.74 28.51 28.10
CA ALA A 192 -13.60 28.60 27.21
C ALA A 192 -12.29 28.04 27.81
N ALA A 193 -12.10 28.15 29.11
CA ALA A 193 -10.94 27.64 29.81
C ALA A 193 -10.96 26.10 29.85
N GLY A 194 -12.11 25.53 30.22
CA GLY A 194 -12.32 24.06 30.17
C GLY A 194 -12.22 23.49 28.74
N ALA A 195 -12.78 24.23 27.75
CA ALA A 195 -12.68 23.84 26.35
C ALA A 195 -11.23 23.85 25.83
N ALA A 196 -10.43 24.85 26.22
CA ALA A 196 -9.00 24.87 25.85
C ALA A 196 -8.23 23.74 26.49
N TRP A 197 -8.52 23.38 27.73
CA TRP A 197 -7.90 22.26 28.42
C TRP A 197 -8.27 20.90 27.79
N PHE A 198 -9.54 20.70 27.45
CA PHE A 198 -10.00 19.52 26.74
C PHE A 198 -9.36 19.39 25.36
N ALA A 199 -9.26 20.50 24.60
CA ALA A 199 -8.61 20.51 23.30
C ALA A 199 -7.11 20.14 23.42
N ALA A 200 -6.41 20.66 24.45
CA ALA A 200 -5.02 20.28 24.72
C ALA A 200 -4.89 18.77 25.00
N SER A 201 -5.79 18.21 25.81
CA SER A 201 -5.85 16.76 26.06
C SER A 201 -6.00 15.97 24.77
N VAL A 202 -6.97 16.31 23.92
CA VAL A 202 -7.22 15.62 22.64
C VAL A 202 -6.02 15.73 21.70
N VAL A 203 -5.33 16.87 21.65
CA VAL A 203 -4.10 17.05 20.85
C VAL A 203 -2.96 16.21 21.40
N VAL A 204 -2.74 16.19 22.70
CA VAL A 204 -1.67 15.41 23.34
C VAL A 204 -1.83 13.93 23.02
N TRP A 205 -3.02 13.38 23.19
CA TRP A 205 -3.29 11.96 22.92
C TRP A 205 -3.44 11.67 21.42
N GLY A 206 -4.33 12.39 20.73
CA GLY A 206 -4.74 12.11 19.35
C GLY A 206 -3.73 12.54 18.29
N VAL A 207 -2.77 13.43 18.66
CA VAL A 207 -1.72 13.84 17.73
C VAL A 207 -0.35 13.42 18.25
N TYR A 208 0.13 13.92 19.39
CA TYR A 208 1.52 13.69 19.78
C TYR A 208 1.79 12.24 20.18
N LEU A 209 1.05 11.68 21.13
CA LEU A 209 1.23 10.30 21.55
C LEU A 209 0.92 9.32 20.40
N ARG A 210 -0.15 9.55 19.65
CA ARG A 210 -0.49 8.77 18.48
C ARG A 210 0.65 8.74 17.47
N THR A 211 1.30 9.87 17.19
CA THR A 211 2.42 9.95 16.24
C THR A 211 3.62 9.13 16.73
N VAL A 212 3.98 9.24 18.00
CA VAL A 212 5.05 8.43 18.60
C VAL A 212 4.75 6.93 18.46
N LEU A 213 3.52 6.51 18.74
CA LEU A 213 3.13 5.10 18.60
C LEU A 213 3.20 4.63 17.15
N VAL A 214 2.72 5.42 16.18
CA VAL A 214 2.82 5.11 14.74
C VAL A 214 4.28 4.95 14.34
N TRP A 215 5.15 5.86 14.73
CA TRP A 215 6.58 5.79 14.43
C TRP A 215 7.21 4.49 14.96
N HIS A 216 7.02 4.18 16.24
CA HIS A 216 7.61 2.98 16.82
C HIS A 216 7.04 1.69 16.21
N ILE A 217 5.78 1.68 15.81
CA ILE A 217 5.19 0.56 15.08
C ILE A 217 5.85 0.41 13.70
N THR A 218 5.95 1.48 12.91
CA THR A 218 6.58 1.45 11.59
C THR A 218 8.08 1.11 11.68
N TRP A 219 8.81 1.74 12.59
CA TRP A 219 10.23 1.45 12.79
C TRP A 219 10.48 0.03 13.31
N SER A 220 9.51 -0.57 13.99
CA SER A 220 9.56 -1.98 14.39
C SER A 220 9.47 -2.92 13.19
N VAL A 221 8.81 -2.52 12.09
CA VAL A 221 8.86 -3.28 10.84
C VAL A 221 10.28 -3.32 10.30
N ASN A 222 11.05 -2.23 10.36
CA ASN A 222 12.43 -2.20 9.88
C ASN A 222 13.40 -2.97 10.81
N SER A 223 13.19 -2.92 12.11
CA SER A 223 14.14 -3.46 13.11
C SER A 223 13.76 -4.85 13.61
N LEU A 224 12.58 -5.00 14.26
CA LEU A 224 12.20 -6.26 14.91
C LEU A 224 11.98 -7.38 13.88
N THR A 225 11.43 -7.07 12.70
CA THR A 225 11.12 -8.08 11.70
C THR A 225 12.33 -8.56 10.89
N HIS A 226 13.50 -7.94 11.03
CA HIS A 226 14.77 -8.47 10.53
C HIS A 226 15.59 -9.20 11.60
N MET A 227 15.17 -9.13 12.88
CA MET A 227 15.88 -9.78 14.00
C MET A 227 15.10 -10.93 14.63
N PHE A 228 13.77 -10.79 14.76
CA PHE A 228 12.93 -11.69 15.56
C PHE A 228 11.71 -12.16 14.80
N GLY A 229 11.42 -13.46 14.87
CA GLY A 229 10.28 -14.08 14.24
C GLY A 229 10.64 -15.37 13.50
N TYR A 230 9.69 -15.92 12.76
CA TYR A 230 9.88 -17.11 11.93
C TYR A 230 10.07 -16.74 10.45
N ARG A 231 10.59 -17.66 9.66
CA ARG A 231 10.71 -17.50 8.21
C ARG A 231 9.83 -18.54 7.52
N SER A 232 9.05 -18.10 6.55
CA SER A 232 8.25 -18.96 5.67
C SER A 232 8.92 -19.17 4.33
N HIS A 233 9.84 -18.29 3.95
CA HIS A 233 10.56 -18.28 2.69
C HIS A 233 12.05 -18.17 2.92
N ASP A 234 12.82 -18.83 2.08
CA ASP A 234 14.28 -18.72 2.05
C ASP A 234 14.66 -17.52 1.17
N THR A 235 14.66 -16.32 1.80
CA THR A 235 15.10 -15.07 1.20
C THR A 235 16.58 -14.85 1.52
N ALA A 236 17.32 -14.09 0.72
CA ALA A 236 18.75 -13.86 0.90
C ALA A 236 19.08 -13.02 2.14
N GLU A 237 18.16 -12.18 2.56
CA GLU A 237 18.24 -11.28 3.72
C GLU A 237 17.60 -11.90 4.98
N ASN A 238 17.58 -11.17 6.12
CA ASN A 238 17.13 -11.70 7.42
C ASN A 238 15.67 -11.44 7.76
N SER A 239 14.82 -11.01 6.83
CA SER A 239 13.41 -10.74 7.12
C SER A 239 12.70 -11.92 7.75
N ARG A 240 11.81 -11.63 8.67
CA ARG A 240 11.06 -12.59 9.48
C ARG A 240 9.62 -12.16 9.63
N ASN A 241 8.77 -13.14 9.83
CA ASN A 241 7.38 -12.94 10.19
C ASN A 241 7.28 -12.81 11.71
N ASN A 242 6.93 -11.62 12.19
CA ASN A 242 6.75 -11.30 13.60
C ASN A 242 5.27 -11.00 13.88
N TRP A 243 4.62 -11.85 14.68
CA TRP A 243 3.18 -11.77 14.93
C TRP A 243 2.75 -10.48 15.66
N LEU A 244 3.58 -10.01 16.63
CA LEU A 244 3.27 -8.79 17.39
C LEU A 244 3.29 -7.56 16.47
N VAL A 245 4.35 -7.42 15.68
CA VAL A 245 4.46 -6.35 14.69
C VAL A 245 3.37 -6.53 13.61
N GLY A 246 3.05 -7.75 13.20
CA GLY A 246 1.99 -8.06 12.25
C GLY A 246 0.62 -7.55 12.69
N LEU A 247 0.27 -7.71 13.96
CA LEU A 247 -0.97 -7.19 14.52
C LEU A 247 -0.95 -5.66 14.65
N LEU A 248 0.11 -5.09 15.21
CA LEU A 248 0.23 -3.65 15.46
C LEU A 248 0.34 -2.84 14.15
N ALA A 249 1.09 -3.36 13.17
CA ALA A 249 1.29 -2.72 11.86
C ALA A 249 0.31 -3.21 10.78
N SER A 250 -0.86 -3.77 11.19
CA SER A 250 -1.95 -4.14 10.28
C SER A 250 -1.57 -5.10 9.15
N GLY A 251 -0.58 -5.96 9.38
CA GLY A 251 -0.08 -6.98 8.47
C GLY A 251 1.41 -6.85 8.12
N GLU A 252 2.01 -5.66 8.23
CA GLU A 252 3.39 -5.43 7.75
C GLU A 252 4.46 -6.23 8.50
N GLY A 253 4.14 -6.79 9.68
CA GLY A 253 5.03 -7.69 10.42
C GLY A 253 5.17 -9.09 9.81
N TRP A 254 4.36 -9.47 8.81
CA TRP A 254 4.58 -10.67 8.00
C TRP A 254 5.66 -10.41 6.93
N HIS A 255 6.80 -9.96 7.39
CA HIS A 255 7.80 -9.26 6.59
C HIS A 255 8.62 -10.21 5.69
N ASN A 256 8.87 -11.45 6.13
CA ASN A 256 9.48 -12.46 5.26
C ASN A 256 8.58 -12.85 4.09
N ASN A 257 7.25 -12.89 4.31
CA ASN A 257 6.30 -13.09 3.21
C ASN A 257 6.35 -11.92 2.23
N HIS A 258 6.44 -10.69 2.76
CA HIS A 258 6.55 -9.47 1.97
C HIS A 258 7.84 -9.45 1.12
N HIS A 259 9.00 -9.72 1.72
CA HIS A 259 10.29 -9.77 1.02
C HIS A 259 10.35 -10.87 -0.04
N ALA A 260 9.65 -11.99 0.16
CA ALA A 260 9.55 -13.05 -0.84
C ALA A 260 8.73 -12.65 -2.09
N ASP A 261 7.73 -11.76 -1.95
CA ASP A 261 6.89 -11.28 -3.06
C ASP A 261 6.44 -9.81 -2.83
N PRO A 262 7.35 -8.82 -2.95
CA PRO A 262 7.07 -7.42 -2.61
C PRO A 262 5.94 -6.79 -3.43
N ALA A 263 5.73 -7.23 -4.67
CA ALA A 263 4.67 -6.72 -5.52
C ALA A 263 3.26 -7.18 -5.11
N CYS A 264 3.16 -8.26 -4.31
CA CYS A 264 1.87 -8.81 -3.89
C CYS A 264 1.13 -7.84 -2.95
N CYS A 265 -0.17 -7.63 -3.19
CA CYS A 265 -0.97 -6.77 -2.31
C CYS A 265 -1.26 -7.40 -0.96
N THR A 266 -1.19 -8.73 -0.83
CA THR A 266 -1.33 -9.41 0.48
C THR A 266 0.00 -9.97 0.94
N VAL A 267 0.25 -9.84 2.23
CA VAL A 267 1.35 -10.47 2.95
C VAL A 267 0.90 -11.69 3.77
N GLN A 268 -0.40 -12.02 3.70
CA GLN A 268 -0.99 -13.17 4.35
C GLN A 268 -0.72 -14.45 3.53
N HIS A 269 0.01 -15.40 4.10
CA HIS A 269 0.24 -16.73 3.51
C HIS A 269 -0.41 -17.84 4.33
N ARG A 270 -0.68 -17.60 5.62
CA ARG A 270 -1.37 -18.53 6.52
C ARG A 270 -2.63 -17.89 7.09
N TRP A 271 -3.63 -18.68 7.47
CA TRP A 271 -4.93 -18.17 7.91
C TRP A 271 -4.85 -17.27 9.17
N TRP A 272 -3.83 -17.43 10.03
CA TRP A 272 -3.61 -16.61 11.23
C TRP A 272 -2.76 -15.36 10.99
N GLU A 273 -2.15 -15.22 9.83
CA GLU A 273 -1.37 -14.06 9.42
C GLU A 273 -2.33 -12.95 8.99
N ILE A 274 -2.92 -12.27 9.97
CA ILE A 274 -3.93 -11.23 9.74
C ILE A 274 -3.31 -10.07 8.95
N ASP A 275 -3.92 -9.75 7.80
CA ASP A 275 -3.54 -8.63 6.93
C ASP A 275 -4.73 -7.67 6.75
N MET A 276 -4.92 -6.79 7.74
CA MET A 276 -6.02 -5.83 7.75
C MET A 276 -5.92 -4.84 6.58
N THR A 277 -4.72 -4.47 6.17
CA THR A 277 -4.50 -3.57 5.03
C THR A 277 -5.03 -4.20 3.73
N HIS A 278 -4.72 -5.47 3.47
CA HIS A 278 -5.27 -6.17 2.30
C HIS A 278 -6.79 -6.28 2.35
N TRP A 279 -7.36 -6.60 3.51
CA TRP A 279 -8.82 -6.68 3.65
C TRP A 279 -9.50 -5.35 3.33
N GLN A 280 -8.93 -4.22 3.77
CA GLN A 280 -9.43 -2.88 3.44
C GLN A 280 -9.31 -2.59 1.94
N VAL A 281 -8.18 -2.91 1.29
CA VAL A 281 -8.01 -2.76 -0.16
C VAL A 281 -9.07 -3.59 -0.90
N ARG A 282 -9.35 -4.82 -0.46
CA ARG A 282 -10.38 -5.68 -1.06
C ARG A 282 -11.78 -5.13 -0.84
N ALA A 283 -12.10 -4.59 0.35
CA ALA A 283 -13.38 -3.95 0.59
C ALA A 283 -13.59 -2.72 -0.30
N MET A 284 -12.54 -1.90 -0.48
CA MET A 284 -12.58 -0.76 -1.42
C MET A 284 -12.72 -1.21 -2.88
N GLN A 285 -12.21 -2.39 -3.24
CA GLN A 285 -12.39 -2.96 -4.58
C GLN A 285 -13.85 -3.30 -4.86
N TRP A 286 -14.61 -3.75 -3.86
CA TRP A 286 -16.04 -4.04 -4.04
C TRP A 286 -16.86 -2.78 -4.36
N VAL A 287 -16.43 -1.61 -3.89
CA VAL A 287 -17.08 -0.32 -4.19
C VAL A 287 -16.42 0.43 -5.34
N GLY A 288 -15.49 -0.22 -6.08
CA GLY A 288 -14.82 0.36 -7.25
C GLY A 288 -13.76 1.42 -6.96
N LEU A 289 -13.34 1.58 -5.70
CA LEU A 289 -12.35 2.58 -5.30
C LEU A 289 -10.90 2.09 -5.52
N THR A 290 -10.70 0.76 -5.59
CA THR A 290 -9.40 0.15 -5.94
C THR A 290 -9.57 -0.86 -7.05
N TRP A 291 -8.51 -1.08 -7.85
CA TRP A 291 -8.47 -2.05 -8.95
C TRP A 291 -7.06 -2.62 -9.11
N ASP A 292 -6.86 -3.56 -10.05
CA ASP A 292 -5.59 -4.20 -10.37
C ASP A 292 -4.81 -4.68 -9.12
N VAL A 293 -5.57 -5.22 -8.14
CA VAL A 293 -5.00 -5.76 -6.90
C VAL A 293 -4.11 -6.94 -7.25
N VAL A 294 -2.80 -6.79 -7.05
CA VAL A 294 -1.79 -7.78 -7.44
C VAL A 294 -1.88 -9.02 -6.54
N PRO A 295 -2.21 -10.20 -7.12
CA PRO A 295 -2.33 -11.42 -6.33
C PRO A 295 -0.95 -12.07 -6.09
N PRO A 296 -0.87 -13.10 -5.22
CA PRO A 296 0.36 -13.85 -4.95
C PRO A 296 1.03 -14.42 -6.21
N ARG A 297 2.37 -14.54 -6.17
CA ARG A 297 3.20 -14.99 -7.30
C ARG A 297 2.71 -16.30 -7.93
N HIS A 298 2.31 -17.29 -7.15
CA HIS A 298 1.80 -18.56 -7.65
C HIS A 298 0.51 -18.40 -8.46
N VAL A 299 -0.38 -17.49 -8.07
CA VAL A 299 -1.62 -17.15 -8.81
C VAL A 299 -1.27 -16.44 -10.12
N ARG A 300 -0.33 -15.49 -10.08
CA ARG A 300 0.16 -14.78 -11.28
C ARG A 300 0.81 -15.76 -12.28
N ALA A 301 1.64 -16.68 -11.78
CA ALA A 301 2.28 -17.71 -12.60
C ALA A 301 1.26 -18.66 -13.23
N ALA A 302 0.27 -19.12 -12.47
CA ALA A 302 -0.81 -19.96 -12.99
C ALA A 302 -1.65 -19.25 -14.07
N LYS A 303 -1.96 -17.95 -13.86
CA LYS A 303 -2.66 -17.13 -14.85
C LYS A 303 -1.85 -16.95 -16.13
N ALA A 304 -0.55 -16.69 -16.02
CA ALA A 304 0.36 -16.55 -17.16
C ALA A 304 0.48 -17.86 -17.94
N ALA A 305 0.62 -19.02 -17.25
CA ALA A 305 0.67 -20.34 -17.88
C ALA A 305 -0.64 -20.67 -18.64
N ARG A 306 -1.81 -20.35 -18.06
CA ARG A 306 -3.11 -20.51 -18.75
C ARG A 306 -3.21 -19.63 -19.98
N ALA A 307 -2.79 -18.37 -19.90
CA ALA A 307 -2.79 -17.45 -21.05
C ALA A 307 -1.84 -17.94 -22.16
N ALA A 308 -0.64 -18.39 -21.82
CA ALA A 308 0.31 -18.96 -22.77
C ALA A 308 -0.25 -20.21 -23.49
N LYS A 309 -0.88 -21.12 -22.73
CA LYS A 309 -1.54 -22.31 -23.30
C LYS A 309 -2.70 -21.94 -24.25
N ALA A 310 -3.51 -20.96 -23.87
CA ALA A 310 -4.60 -20.44 -24.75
C ALA A 310 -4.03 -19.83 -26.04
N ALA A 311 -2.99 -19.00 -25.93
CA ALA A 311 -2.34 -18.40 -27.10
C ALA A 311 -1.73 -19.45 -28.04
N ALA A 312 -1.07 -20.48 -27.49
CA ALA A 312 -0.54 -21.61 -28.25
C ALA A 312 -1.66 -22.37 -28.96
N GLY A 313 -2.80 -22.63 -28.32
CA GLY A 313 -3.98 -23.24 -28.91
C GLY A 313 -4.56 -22.44 -30.07
N VAL A 314 -4.68 -21.11 -29.91
CA VAL A 314 -5.14 -20.21 -30.98
C VAL A 314 -4.16 -20.24 -32.18
N LYS A 315 -2.84 -20.22 -31.91
CA LYS A 315 -1.82 -20.29 -32.95
C LYS A 315 -1.88 -21.65 -33.72
N ALA A 316 -2.03 -22.76 -32.99
CA ALA A 316 -2.18 -24.09 -33.58
C ALA A 316 -3.47 -24.19 -34.44
N ALA A 317 -4.60 -23.68 -33.94
CA ALA A 317 -5.86 -23.68 -34.69
C ALA A 317 -5.77 -22.82 -35.96
N ARG A 318 -5.07 -21.69 -35.94
CA ARG A 318 -4.82 -20.85 -37.11
C ARG A 318 -3.92 -21.56 -38.10
N ALA A 319 -2.89 -22.25 -37.66
CA ALA A 319 -1.99 -23.03 -38.51
C ALA A 319 -2.73 -24.23 -39.18
N ALA A 320 -3.56 -24.95 -38.40
CA ALA A 320 -4.38 -26.04 -38.94
C ALA A 320 -5.37 -25.55 -40.01
N LYS A 321 -6.01 -24.37 -39.78
CA LYS A 321 -6.90 -23.76 -40.76
C LYS A 321 -6.17 -23.26 -42.00
N ALA A 322 -4.95 -22.76 -41.88
CA ALA A 322 -4.12 -22.37 -43.01
C ALA A 322 -3.61 -23.58 -43.83
N ALA A 323 -3.31 -24.71 -43.16
CA ALA A 323 -2.87 -25.94 -43.77
C ALA A 323 -4.00 -26.70 -44.52
N ASN A 324 -5.26 -26.44 -44.21
CA ASN A 324 -6.41 -27.07 -44.87
C ASN A 324 -7.49 -26.03 -45.29
N PRO A 325 -7.19 -25.16 -46.29
CA PRO A 325 -8.12 -24.13 -46.76
C PRO A 325 -9.37 -24.70 -47.42
N GLY A 326 -9.36 -25.94 -47.88
CA GLY A 326 -10.49 -26.60 -48.56
C GLY A 326 -11.62 -27.03 -47.60
N ALA A 327 -11.32 -27.31 -46.32
CA ALA A 327 -12.36 -27.72 -45.38
C ALA A 327 -13.42 -26.64 -45.07
N ALA A 328 -13.04 -25.35 -45.22
CA ALA A 328 -13.98 -24.24 -45.05
C ALA A 328 -14.90 -24.03 -46.27
N GLN A 329 -14.47 -24.46 -47.44
CA GLN A 329 -15.25 -24.39 -48.69
C GLN A 329 -16.31 -25.48 -48.71
N HIS A 330 -15.94 -26.76 -48.36
CA HIS A 330 -16.88 -27.89 -48.31
C HIS A 330 -18.04 -27.68 -47.31
N GLY A 331 -17.77 -26.98 -46.16
CA GLY A 331 -18.83 -26.64 -45.20
C GLY A 331 -19.81 -25.60 -45.72
N ARG A 332 -19.36 -24.64 -46.54
CA ARG A 332 -20.24 -23.63 -47.16
C ARG A 332 -21.06 -24.24 -48.31
N ASP A 333 -20.45 -25.09 -49.10
CA ASP A 333 -21.13 -25.75 -50.23
C ASP A 333 -22.19 -26.75 -49.72
N ALA A 334 -21.93 -27.46 -48.60
CA ALA A 334 -22.91 -28.30 -47.97
C ALA A 334 -24.10 -27.52 -47.36
N LEU A 335 -23.85 -26.35 -46.77
CA LEU A 335 -24.95 -25.48 -46.26
C LEU A 335 -25.72 -24.81 -47.39
N GLN A 336 -25.12 -24.46 -48.50
CA GLN A 336 -25.81 -23.95 -49.69
C GLN A 336 -26.61 -25.04 -50.39
N GLY A 337 -26.06 -26.26 -50.50
CA GLY A 337 -26.79 -27.42 -51.04
C GLY A 337 -28.02 -27.80 -50.23
N ALA A 338 -27.95 -27.75 -48.88
CA ALA A 338 -29.08 -28.03 -48.02
C ALA A 338 -30.16 -26.92 -48.06
N GLY A 339 -29.74 -25.64 -48.25
CA GLY A 339 -30.66 -24.53 -48.43
C GLY A 339 -31.44 -24.57 -49.76
N MET A 340 -30.76 -25.04 -50.85
CA MET A 340 -31.44 -25.20 -52.17
C MET A 340 -32.39 -26.40 -52.18
N ALA A 341 -32.11 -27.48 -51.48
CA ALA A 341 -33.00 -28.64 -51.32
C ALA A 341 -34.28 -28.30 -50.54
N GLN A 342 -34.18 -27.46 -49.50
CA GLN A 342 -35.36 -26.96 -48.75
C GLN A 342 -36.22 -25.97 -49.55
N ALA A 343 -35.62 -25.16 -50.44
CA ALA A 343 -36.36 -24.24 -51.28
C ALA A 343 -37.17 -24.95 -52.40
N GLN A 344 -36.66 -26.08 -52.88
CA GLN A 344 -37.37 -26.88 -53.89
C GLN A 344 -38.51 -27.72 -53.31
N SER A 345 -38.50 -28.10 -52.03
CA SER A 345 -39.59 -28.82 -51.35
C SER A 345 -40.75 -27.91 -50.90
N ALA A 346 -40.56 -26.59 -50.83
CA ALA A 346 -41.58 -25.62 -50.44
C ALA A 346 -42.41 -25.09 -51.62
N GLY A 347 -42.07 -25.47 -52.87
CA GLY A 347 -42.73 -24.98 -54.13
C GLY A 347 -43.89 -25.85 -54.66
N ALA A 348 -44.28 -26.93 -53.99
CA ALA A 348 -45.32 -27.88 -54.46
C ALA A 348 -46.45 -28.07 -53.45
N GLN A 349 -47.35 -27.10 -53.32
CA GLN A 349 -48.68 -27.30 -52.79
C GLN A 349 -49.72 -26.57 -53.67
N PRO A 350 -50.80 -27.28 -54.13
CA PRO A 350 -51.83 -26.71 -54.96
C PRO A 350 -52.85 -25.92 -54.15
N ALA A 351 -53.37 -24.89 -54.77
CA ALA A 351 -54.46 -24.07 -54.29
C ALA A 351 -55.74 -24.89 -54.04
N ALA A 352 -56.35 -24.77 -52.89
CA ALA A 352 -57.75 -25.18 -52.64
C ALA A 352 -58.49 -24.02 -51.96
N GLN A 353 -59.59 -23.75 -52.59
CA GLN A 353 -60.55 -22.69 -52.46
C GLN A 353 -61.23 -22.50 -51.09
N SER A 354 -61.55 -21.19 -50.86
CA SER A 354 -62.87 -20.64 -50.50
C SER A 354 -63.68 -21.25 -49.37
N SER A 355 -64.03 -20.53 -48.36
CA SER A 355 -65.34 -19.85 -48.19
C SER A 355 -65.56 -19.37 -46.77
N ALA A 356 -65.90 -18.13 -46.69
CA ALA A 356 -66.90 -17.46 -45.86
C ALA A 356 -67.40 -18.10 -44.54
N ALA A 357 -67.40 -17.30 -43.47
CA ALA A 357 -68.53 -16.75 -42.73
C ALA A 357 -68.01 -16.20 -41.39
N SER A 358 -68.06 -14.89 -41.19
CA SER A 358 -69.14 -14.17 -40.52
C SER A 358 -69.46 -14.59 -39.10
N SER A 359 -69.28 -13.67 -38.23
CA SER A 359 -70.11 -13.13 -37.13
C SER A 359 -69.64 -13.36 -35.71
N VAL A 360 -69.49 -12.21 -35.03
CA VAL A 360 -70.17 -11.77 -33.79
C VAL A 360 -69.79 -12.51 -32.51
N THR A 361 -69.17 -11.88 -31.67
CA THR A 361 -69.45 -10.97 -30.54
C THR A 361 -68.19 -10.58 -29.83
#